data_85da112b5a516af0f44e31d0d87130cf
#
_entry.id   85da112b5a516af0f44e31d0d87130cf
#
_cell.length_a   1.000
_cell.length_b   1.000
_cell.length_c   1.000
_cell.angle_alpha   90.00
_cell.angle_beta   90.00
_cell.angle_gamma   90.00
#
_symmetry.space_group_name_H-M   'P 1'
#
loop_
_entity.id
_entity.type
_entity.pdbx_description
1 polymer ?
#
loop_
_entity_poly.entity_id
_entity_poly.type
_entity_poly.pdbx_seq_one_letter_code
_entity_poly.pdbx_strand_id
1 'polypeptide(L)'
;MSAFAGNSLKISLLALTLSACAVGPDYTSPHLEPAKLASAAVGDYNRSRFEALWWQQFDDPTLNQLVAHSLEENRELRVAFARLRAARAIRDDVANDRLPTITSRASGEFGKAQQPGISEQRVKSERYDLGLDMVWELDLFGRIQRQLEASDAQIEVAEADYYQLQVSLIAELVDAYGNLRGAQLRERIARQNLENQQESRGITEQLREAGVGSELDVLRSDARLAATEASLPQLQAEQVRAQNRIATLLGQRPEQLTVDLSAQPLPAIAKALPIGDPAELLRRRPDIRAAERQLAAATASIGVATADLFPRVSLSGFLGFTAGRGSQLGSSAARAWGVAPTISWAAFDLGSVRARLRGAEAEADGALANYEQQVLLALEESENAFSDYAKRQQRLLALLRQSQASRAAAEQASVRYREGEVDFLVLLDAERERLAAEDAQAQAETELYRGIVAIYKALGGGWQPSA
;
A
#
# COMPACT_ATOMS: atom_id res chain seq x y z
N MET A 1 53.28 17.74 38.95
CA MET A 1 51.85 17.85 38.55
C MET A 1 51.63 18.28 37.11
N SER A 2 52.64 18.54 36.28
CA SER A 2 52.45 19.02 34.87
C SER A 2 52.48 17.93 33.79
N ALA A 3 52.87 16.70 34.08
CA ALA A 3 52.92 15.62 33.06
C ALA A 3 51.60 14.90 32.86
N PHE A 4 50.64 14.96 33.78
CA PHE A 4 49.33 14.32 33.69
C PHE A 4 48.34 15.13 32.83
N ALA A 5 48.45 16.46 32.76
CA ALA A 5 47.57 17.31 31.98
C ALA A 5 47.80 17.20 30.46
N GLY A 6 49.03 16.94 30.02
CA GLY A 6 49.39 16.82 28.60
C GLY A 6 48.96 15.49 27.97
N ASN A 7 48.84 14.41 28.74
CA ASN A 7 48.37 13.12 28.25
C ASN A 7 46.82 13.06 28.13
N SER A 8 46.11 13.74 29.03
CA SER A 8 44.65 13.83 28.98
C SER A 8 44.17 14.56 27.71
N LEU A 9 44.87 15.64 27.34
CA LEU A 9 44.52 16.41 26.11
C LEU A 9 44.82 15.63 24.84
N LYS A 10 45.87 14.82 24.80
CA LYS A 10 46.18 13.96 23.65
C LYS A 10 45.20 12.78 23.51
N ILE A 11 44.76 12.21 24.64
CA ILE A 11 43.73 11.15 24.66
C ILE A 11 42.37 11.72 24.25
N SER A 12 42.00 12.94 24.70
CA SER A 12 40.76 13.60 24.27
C SER A 12 40.78 13.98 22.78
N LEU A 13 41.92 14.40 22.23
CA LEU A 13 42.06 14.72 20.82
C LEU A 13 42.02 13.47 19.95
N LEU A 14 42.58 12.35 20.40
CA LEU A 14 42.52 11.05 19.75
C LEU A 14 41.08 10.48 19.79
N ALA A 15 40.34 10.66 20.87
CA ALA A 15 38.94 10.26 20.99
C ALA A 15 38.00 11.08 20.09
N LEU A 16 38.29 12.37 19.87
CA LEU A 16 37.53 13.24 18.97
C LEU A 16 37.73 12.89 17.46
N THR A 17 38.88 12.33 17.09
CA THR A 17 39.15 11.91 15.71
C THR A 17 38.62 10.51 15.38
N LEU A 18 38.30 9.69 16.38
CA LEU A 18 37.73 8.35 16.23
C LEU A 18 36.21 8.34 16.06
N SER A 19 35.51 9.44 16.34
CA SER A 19 34.06 9.52 16.29
C SER A 19 33.45 9.81 14.90
N ALA A 20 34.25 9.78 13.82
CA ALA A 20 33.83 10.24 12.49
C ALA A 20 33.90 9.21 11.34
N CYS A 21 34.19 7.93 11.59
CA CYS A 21 34.39 6.97 10.49
C CYS A 21 33.44 5.77 10.59
N ALA A 22 32.19 5.97 10.23
CA ALA A 22 31.38 4.84 9.80
C ALA A 22 31.92 4.37 8.43
N VAL A 23 32.29 3.10 8.35
CA VAL A 23 32.82 2.51 7.10
C VAL A 23 31.67 2.12 6.14
N GLY A 24 32.01 1.90 4.87
CA GLY A 24 31.05 1.54 3.82
C GLY A 24 30.51 2.75 3.06
N PRO A 25 29.67 2.54 2.05
CA PRO A 25 29.13 3.60 1.22
C PRO A 25 28.04 4.39 1.97
N ASP A 26 27.97 5.70 1.70
CA ASP A 26 26.84 6.54 2.11
C ASP A 26 25.76 6.46 1.03
N TYR A 27 24.52 6.36 1.47
CA TYR A 27 23.39 6.36 0.54
C TYR A 27 23.25 7.72 -0.15
N THR A 28 23.07 7.68 -1.46
CA THR A 28 22.67 8.83 -2.27
C THR A 28 21.46 8.46 -3.11
N SER A 29 20.39 9.28 -3.05
CA SER A 29 19.19 9.01 -3.83
C SER A 29 19.50 9.01 -5.34
N PRO A 30 19.09 7.98 -6.09
CA PRO A 30 19.28 7.93 -7.53
C PRO A 30 18.59 9.12 -8.20
N HIS A 31 19.24 9.70 -9.21
CA HIS A 31 18.67 10.79 -9.98
C HIS A 31 17.61 10.25 -10.95
N LEU A 32 16.34 10.64 -10.73
CA LEU A 32 15.26 10.39 -11.69
C LEU A 32 15.23 11.49 -12.73
N GLU A 33 15.33 11.13 -14.00
CA GLU A 33 15.00 12.07 -15.07
C GLU A 33 13.50 12.43 -15.02
N PRO A 34 13.13 13.70 -15.26
CA PRO A 34 11.74 14.11 -15.29
C PRO A 34 10.97 13.33 -16.36
N ALA A 35 9.97 12.58 -15.94
CA ALA A 35 9.14 11.78 -16.83
C ALA A 35 8.24 12.69 -17.68
N LYS A 36 8.22 12.45 -18.99
CA LYS A 36 7.28 13.09 -19.91
C LYS A 36 6.16 12.11 -20.20
N LEU A 37 4.97 12.35 -19.63
CA LEU A 37 3.78 11.57 -19.96
C LEU A 37 3.14 12.15 -21.23
N ALA A 38 3.27 11.43 -22.35
CA ALA A 38 2.79 11.88 -23.65
C ALA A 38 1.26 11.98 -23.69
N SER A 39 0.54 11.01 -23.09
CA SER A 39 -0.92 10.99 -23.04
C SER A 39 -1.49 12.10 -22.17
N ALA A 40 -0.83 12.48 -21.09
CA ALA A 40 -1.22 13.63 -20.27
C ALA A 40 -1.04 14.98 -20.99
N ALA A 41 -0.20 15.04 -22.05
CA ALA A 41 0.04 16.26 -22.80
C ALA A 41 -1.12 16.61 -23.76
N VAL A 42 -1.91 15.64 -24.18
CA VAL A 42 -2.97 15.77 -25.19
C VAL A 42 -4.33 16.10 -24.58
N GLY A 43 -4.58 15.74 -23.31
CA GLY A 43 -5.86 15.96 -22.64
C GLY A 43 -6.01 17.37 -22.06
N ASP A 44 -7.27 17.79 -21.88
CA ASP A 44 -7.63 19.03 -21.19
C ASP A 44 -7.63 18.82 -19.68
N TYR A 45 -6.43 18.95 -19.08
CA TYR A 45 -6.20 18.78 -17.63
C TYR A 45 -5.76 20.10 -16.99
N ASN A 46 -6.15 20.31 -15.74
CA ASN A 46 -5.62 21.41 -14.94
C ASN A 46 -4.30 21.00 -14.28
N ARG A 47 -3.19 21.59 -14.75
CA ARG A 47 -1.83 21.30 -14.27
C ARG A 47 -1.34 22.22 -13.16
N SER A 48 -2.11 23.24 -12.79
CA SER A 48 -1.66 24.24 -11.82
C SER A 48 -1.72 23.74 -10.38
N ARG A 49 -2.57 22.74 -10.09
CA ARG A 49 -2.80 22.22 -8.75
C ARG A 49 -3.10 20.73 -8.79
N PHE A 50 -2.52 19.99 -7.87
CA PHE A 50 -2.91 18.62 -7.55
C PHE A 50 -3.88 18.61 -6.36
N GLU A 51 -4.97 17.84 -6.47
CA GLU A 51 -5.92 17.67 -5.37
C GLU A 51 -5.70 16.31 -4.70
N ALA A 52 -5.13 16.32 -3.50
CA ALA A 52 -4.85 15.08 -2.76
C ALA A 52 -6.12 14.37 -2.32
N LEU A 53 -7.16 15.13 -1.96
CA LEU A 53 -8.49 14.62 -1.59
C LEU A 53 -9.41 14.58 -2.82
N TRP A 54 -8.93 13.98 -3.88
CA TRP A 54 -9.49 14.03 -5.23
C TRP A 54 -10.95 13.54 -5.34
N TRP A 55 -11.39 12.62 -4.48
CA TRP A 55 -12.78 12.12 -4.48
C TRP A 55 -13.80 13.19 -4.07
N GLN A 56 -13.38 14.23 -3.37
CA GLN A 56 -14.26 15.35 -3.00
C GLN A 56 -14.72 16.14 -4.20
N GLN A 57 -14.04 16.05 -5.34
CA GLN A 57 -14.42 16.71 -6.59
C GLN A 57 -15.70 16.13 -7.21
N PHE A 58 -16.14 14.96 -6.76
CA PHE A 58 -17.43 14.39 -7.14
C PHE A 58 -18.60 15.06 -6.44
N ASP A 59 -18.36 15.91 -5.45
CA ASP A 59 -19.39 16.63 -4.66
C ASP A 59 -20.47 15.70 -4.09
N ASP A 60 -20.07 14.51 -3.66
CA ASP A 60 -20.94 13.45 -3.11
C ASP A 60 -20.67 13.27 -1.61
N PRO A 61 -21.60 13.74 -0.73
CA PRO A 61 -21.44 13.60 0.72
C PRO A 61 -21.38 12.15 1.20
N THR A 62 -22.13 11.24 0.55
CA THR A 62 -22.11 9.81 0.89
C THR A 62 -20.73 9.20 0.61
N LEU A 63 -20.15 9.51 -0.56
CA LEU A 63 -18.80 9.07 -0.90
C LEU A 63 -17.77 9.60 0.10
N ASN A 64 -17.85 10.89 0.46
CA ASN A 64 -16.94 11.49 1.43
C ASN A 64 -17.02 10.81 2.80
N GLN A 65 -18.24 10.49 3.26
CA GLN A 65 -18.46 9.76 4.51
C GLN A 65 -17.89 8.34 4.46
N LEU A 66 -18.09 7.62 3.35
CA LEU A 66 -17.55 6.27 3.15
C LEU A 66 -16.02 6.27 3.20
N VAL A 67 -15.36 7.22 2.52
CA VAL A 67 -13.90 7.32 2.53
C VAL A 67 -13.39 7.64 3.93
N ALA A 68 -13.98 8.60 4.63
CA ALA A 68 -13.58 8.94 6.01
C ALA A 68 -13.68 7.72 6.93
N HIS A 69 -14.81 7.01 6.90
CA HIS A 69 -15.02 5.81 7.71
C HIS A 69 -14.06 4.67 7.37
N SER A 70 -13.77 4.48 6.08
CA SER A 70 -12.82 3.47 5.62
C SER A 70 -11.41 3.74 6.16
N LEU A 71 -10.95 4.99 6.15
CA LEU A 71 -9.63 5.37 6.67
C LEU A 71 -9.51 5.14 8.19
N GLU A 72 -10.59 5.22 8.93
CA GLU A 72 -10.62 5.01 10.39
C GLU A 72 -10.71 3.52 10.76
N GLU A 73 -11.54 2.74 10.07
CA GLU A 73 -11.95 1.41 10.52
C GLU A 73 -11.42 0.24 9.67
N ASN A 74 -10.79 0.52 8.52
CA ASN A 74 -10.30 -0.55 7.64
C ASN A 74 -9.27 -1.44 8.34
N ARG A 75 -9.47 -2.76 8.21
CA ARG A 75 -8.63 -3.76 8.90
C ARG A 75 -7.24 -3.87 8.31
N GLU A 76 -7.09 -3.69 7.01
CA GLU A 76 -5.78 -3.75 6.34
C GLU A 76 -4.92 -2.53 6.71
N LEU A 77 -5.51 -1.33 6.81
CA LEU A 77 -4.79 -0.15 7.32
C LEU A 77 -4.32 -0.34 8.76
N ARG A 78 -5.13 -0.98 9.61
CA ARG A 78 -4.71 -1.31 10.98
C ARG A 78 -3.55 -2.29 11.01
N VAL A 79 -3.52 -3.28 10.09
CA VAL A 79 -2.38 -4.21 9.95
C VAL A 79 -1.13 -3.45 9.49
N ALA A 80 -1.24 -2.58 8.48
CA ALA A 80 -0.11 -1.79 8.00
C ALA A 80 0.43 -0.84 9.08
N PHE A 81 -0.45 -0.18 9.84
CA PHE A 81 -0.06 0.65 10.98
C PHE A 81 0.62 -0.17 12.09
N ALA A 82 0.17 -1.39 12.34
CA ALA A 82 0.85 -2.29 13.29
C ALA A 82 2.26 -2.67 12.83
N ARG A 83 2.46 -2.89 11.50
CA ARG A 83 3.79 -3.14 10.91
C ARG A 83 4.71 -1.92 11.08
N LEU A 84 4.21 -0.70 10.86
CA LEU A 84 4.96 0.53 11.10
C LEU A 84 5.39 0.64 12.57
N ARG A 85 4.50 0.34 13.51
CA ARG A 85 4.84 0.31 14.94
C ARG A 85 5.90 -0.75 15.27
N ALA A 86 5.82 -1.93 14.63
CA ALA A 86 6.82 -2.99 14.81
C ALA A 86 8.19 -2.55 14.26
N ALA A 87 8.25 -1.90 13.09
CA ALA A 87 9.51 -1.35 12.56
C ALA A 87 10.13 -0.33 13.51
N ARG A 88 9.32 0.57 14.10
CA ARG A 88 9.79 1.53 15.11
C ARG A 88 10.35 0.84 16.36
N ALA A 89 9.68 -0.20 16.85
CA ALA A 89 10.16 -0.96 18.00
C ALA A 89 11.48 -1.72 17.71
N ILE A 90 11.64 -2.28 16.51
CA ILE A 90 12.90 -2.90 16.08
C ILE A 90 14.03 -1.87 16.02
N ARG A 91 13.75 -0.69 15.49
CA ARG A 91 14.73 0.41 15.46
C ARG A 91 15.15 0.83 16.87
N ASP A 92 14.22 0.91 17.81
CA ASP A 92 14.51 1.26 19.21
C ASP A 92 15.36 0.17 19.88
N ASP A 93 15.14 -1.10 19.55
CA ASP A 93 15.98 -2.23 19.99
C ASP A 93 17.41 -2.07 19.47
N VAL A 94 17.58 -1.83 18.16
CA VAL A 94 18.89 -1.56 17.55
C VAL A 94 19.57 -0.31 18.16
N ALA A 95 18.80 0.72 18.50
CA ALA A 95 19.36 1.91 19.15
C ALA A 95 19.94 1.63 20.54
N ASN A 96 19.39 0.63 21.24
CA ASN A 96 19.91 0.21 22.54
C ASN A 96 21.29 -0.48 22.44
N ASP A 97 21.66 -1.03 21.28
CA ASP A 97 23.00 -1.59 21.05
C ASP A 97 24.14 -0.56 21.21
N ARG A 98 23.82 0.74 21.14
CA ARG A 98 24.77 1.82 21.46
C ARG A 98 25.10 1.94 22.95
N LEU A 99 24.29 1.34 23.81
CA LEU A 99 24.39 1.40 25.26
C LEU A 99 24.89 0.07 25.81
N PRO A 100 25.51 0.08 27.01
CA PRO A 100 25.83 -1.17 27.69
C PRO A 100 24.59 -1.98 28.02
N THR A 101 24.58 -3.27 27.66
CA THR A 101 23.55 -4.21 28.13
C THR A 101 23.92 -4.72 29.50
N ILE A 102 23.06 -4.51 30.49
CA ILE A 102 23.24 -4.96 31.87
C ILE A 102 22.22 -6.04 32.18
N THR A 103 22.72 -7.22 32.59
CA THR A 103 21.89 -8.36 32.95
C THR A 103 22.20 -8.84 34.36
N SER A 104 21.20 -9.36 35.07
CA SER A 104 21.41 -10.05 36.35
C SER A 104 21.82 -11.48 36.13
N ARG A 105 22.79 -11.97 36.90
CA ARG A 105 23.23 -13.35 36.90
C ARG A 105 23.06 -13.95 38.29
N ALA A 106 22.53 -15.17 38.35
CA ALA A 106 22.63 -16.04 39.50
C ALA A 106 23.00 -17.44 38.97
N SER A 107 24.14 -17.97 39.35
CA SER A 107 24.59 -19.29 38.89
C SER A 107 25.25 -20.09 40.04
N GLY A 108 25.10 -21.41 39.99
CA GLY A 108 25.81 -22.37 40.81
C GLY A 108 26.47 -23.41 39.90
N GLU A 109 27.77 -23.59 40.05
CA GLU A 109 28.54 -24.61 39.35
C GLU A 109 29.11 -25.60 40.34
N PHE A 110 28.89 -26.91 40.09
CA PHE A 110 29.36 -27.99 40.91
C PHE A 110 30.14 -28.96 40.02
N GLY A 111 31.39 -29.18 40.36
CA GLY A 111 32.25 -30.01 39.55
C GLY A 111 33.18 -30.89 40.38
N LYS A 112 33.68 -31.94 39.76
CA LYS A 112 34.82 -32.71 40.25
C LYS A 112 35.74 -32.99 39.07
N ALA A 113 36.81 -32.23 38.99
CA ALA A 113 37.78 -32.27 37.90
C ALA A 113 39.22 -32.24 38.43
N GLN A 114 40.14 -32.70 37.63
CA GLN A 114 41.57 -32.47 37.84
C GLN A 114 41.90 -31.02 37.52
N GLN A 115 42.69 -30.35 38.30
CA GLN A 115 43.13 -28.99 38.05
C GLN A 115 44.56 -29.02 37.49
N PRO A 116 44.76 -28.95 36.18
CA PRO A 116 46.09 -29.02 35.60
C PRO A 116 47.03 -27.94 36.16
N GLY A 117 48.24 -28.37 36.54
CA GLY A 117 49.24 -27.49 37.14
C GLY A 117 49.04 -27.19 38.64
N ILE A 118 47.97 -27.67 39.29
CA ILE A 118 47.68 -27.48 40.71
C ILE A 118 47.54 -28.81 41.43
N SER A 119 46.80 -29.79 40.88
CA SER A 119 46.59 -31.07 41.53
C SER A 119 46.37 -32.18 40.46
N GLU A 120 47.06 -33.31 40.65
CA GLU A 120 46.81 -34.50 39.84
C GLU A 120 45.54 -35.28 40.30
N GLN A 121 45.06 -34.98 41.52
CA GLN A 121 43.82 -35.58 42.04
C GLN A 121 42.62 -34.78 41.62
N ARG A 122 41.49 -35.50 41.44
CA ARG A 122 40.19 -34.85 41.20
C ARG A 122 39.71 -34.07 42.44
N VAL A 123 39.65 -32.77 42.33
CA VAL A 123 39.18 -31.87 43.40
C VAL A 123 37.71 -31.52 43.13
N LYS A 124 36.87 -31.54 44.17
CA LYS A 124 35.52 -30.97 44.10
C LYS A 124 35.62 -29.45 44.08
N SER A 125 34.95 -28.84 43.16
CA SER A 125 34.83 -27.39 43.09
C SER A 125 33.36 -26.98 43.15
N GLU A 126 33.07 -25.98 43.94
CA GLU A 126 31.79 -25.32 43.99
C GLU A 126 32.04 -23.85 43.72
N ARG A 127 31.17 -23.27 42.89
CA ARG A 127 31.20 -21.82 42.57
C ARG A 127 29.79 -21.30 42.54
N TYR A 128 29.57 -20.19 43.21
CA TYR A 128 28.31 -19.48 43.25
C TYR A 128 28.58 -18.06 42.82
N ASP A 129 27.90 -17.58 41.79
CA ASP A 129 27.94 -16.20 41.31
C ASP A 129 26.57 -15.57 41.45
N LEU A 130 26.52 -14.37 41.99
CA LEU A 130 25.35 -13.50 42.07
C LEU A 130 25.75 -12.07 41.80
N GLY A 131 25.21 -11.47 40.75
CA GLY A 131 25.62 -10.11 40.40
C GLY A 131 24.99 -9.59 39.12
N LEU A 132 25.64 -8.58 38.60
CA LEU A 132 25.30 -7.94 37.33
C LEU A 132 26.43 -8.16 36.33
N ASP A 133 26.10 -8.60 35.14
CA ASP A 133 26.99 -8.61 33.97
C ASP A 133 26.71 -7.41 33.10
N MET A 134 27.74 -6.88 32.49
CA MET A 134 27.67 -5.81 31.50
C MET A 134 28.39 -6.29 30.23
N VAL A 135 27.77 -6.06 29.08
CA VAL A 135 28.39 -6.20 27.76
C VAL A 135 28.11 -4.95 26.97
N TRP A 136 29.15 -4.37 26.38
CA TRP A 136 29.04 -3.19 25.53
C TRP A 136 29.98 -3.29 24.34
N GLU A 137 29.46 -3.18 23.13
CA GLU A 137 30.24 -3.04 21.91
C GLU A 137 30.57 -1.56 21.67
N LEU A 138 31.87 -1.25 21.55
CA LEU A 138 32.32 0.10 21.19
C LEU A 138 32.30 0.21 19.66
N ASP A 139 31.40 1.01 19.13
CA ASP A 139 31.16 1.12 17.67
C ASP A 139 32.23 1.99 16.99
N LEU A 140 33.48 1.49 16.96
CA LEU A 140 34.63 2.23 16.42
C LEU A 140 34.63 2.33 14.88
N PHE A 141 33.95 1.42 14.21
CA PHE A 141 33.89 1.35 12.74
C PHE A 141 32.48 1.56 12.19
N GLY A 142 31.52 1.96 13.05
CA GLY A 142 30.19 2.36 12.65
C GLY A 142 29.24 1.21 12.30
N ARG A 143 29.50 -0.03 12.74
CA ARG A 143 28.63 -1.18 12.51
C ARG A 143 27.20 -0.92 13.05
N ILE A 144 27.11 -0.51 14.32
CA ILE A 144 25.83 -0.22 14.97
C ILE A 144 25.20 1.03 14.35
N GLN A 145 26.00 2.03 13.98
CA GLN A 145 25.54 3.22 13.28
C GLN A 145 24.88 2.85 11.94
N ARG A 146 25.53 2.01 11.12
CA ARG A 146 24.99 1.55 9.84
C ARG A 146 23.73 0.68 10.00
N GLN A 147 23.70 -0.15 11.05
CA GLN A 147 22.51 -0.94 11.38
C GLN A 147 21.32 -0.05 11.76
N LEU A 148 21.58 1.05 12.46
CA LEU A 148 20.57 2.03 12.81
C LEU A 148 20.06 2.78 11.56
N GLU A 149 20.95 3.19 10.66
CA GLU A 149 20.60 3.80 9.36
C GLU A 149 19.73 2.85 8.53
N ALA A 150 20.06 1.56 8.49
CA ALA A 150 19.23 0.55 7.84
C ALA A 150 17.85 0.44 8.47
N SER A 151 17.78 0.46 9.82
CA SER A 151 16.51 0.38 10.56
C SER A 151 15.66 1.65 10.40
N ASP A 152 16.28 2.84 10.36
CA ASP A 152 15.58 4.10 10.08
C ASP A 152 14.97 4.08 8.66
N ALA A 153 15.72 3.60 7.66
CA ALA A 153 15.19 3.41 6.31
C ALA A 153 14.04 2.38 6.26
N GLN A 154 14.11 1.31 7.06
CA GLN A 154 13.00 0.32 7.15
C GLN A 154 11.73 0.90 7.78
N ILE A 155 11.82 1.87 8.70
CA ILE A 155 10.64 2.61 9.18
C ILE A 155 10.02 3.40 8.03
N GLU A 156 10.85 4.08 7.21
CA GLU A 156 10.36 4.86 6.07
C GLU A 156 9.73 3.96 4.99
N VAL A 157 10.24 2.72 4.79
CA VAL A 157 9.58 1.70 3.96
C VAL A 157 8.20 1.38 4.50
N ALA A 158 8.09 1.03 5.79
CA ALA A 158 6.81 0.66 6.40
C ALA A 158 5.80 1.83 6.41
N GLU A 159 6.28 3.06 6.52
CA GLU A 159 5.45 4.26 6.39
C GLU A 159 4.95 4.46 4.96
N ALA A 160 5.82 4.29 3.97
CA ALA A 160 5.46 4.39 2.56
C ALA A 160 4.45 3.28 2.17
N ASP A 161 4.63 2.05 2.65
CA ASP A 161 3.70 0.94 2.46
C ASP A 161 2.31 1.24 3.07
N TYR A 162 2.28 1.89 4.24
CA TYR A 162 1.02 2.33 4.85
C TYR A 162 0.29 3.34 3.95
N TYR A 163 0.99 4.34 3.41
CA TYR A 163 0.39 5.31 2.49
C TYR A 163 0.01 4.69 1.14
N GLN A 164 0.78 3.73 0.63
CA GLN A 164 0.43 3.00 -0.59
C GLN A 164 -0.87 2.20 -0.42
N LEU A 165 -1.05 1.59 0.74
CA LEU A 165 -2.31 0.90 1.05
C LEU A 165 -3.47 1.90 1.16
N GLN A 166 -3.24 3.08 1.72
CA GLN A 166 -4.26 4.14 1.80
C GLN A 166 -4.70 4.62 0.40
N VAL A 167 -3.74 4.86 -0.51
CA VAL A 167 -4.03 5.19 -1.92
C VAL A 167 -4.88 4.10 -2.58
N SER A 168 -4.49 2.84 -2.40
CA SER A 168 -5.18 1.69 -2.98
C SER A 168 -6.57 1.50 -2.41
N LEU A 169 -6.74 1.64 -1.10
CA LEU A 169 -8.01 1.52 -0.40
C LEU A 169 -9.03 2.57 -0.87
N ILE A 170 -8.60 3.84 -0.93
CA ILE A 170 -9.47 4.92 -1.40
C ILE A 170 -9.87 4.67 -2.85
N ALA A 171 -8.92 4.34 -3.72
CA ALA A 171 -9.23 4.06 -5.12
C ALA A 171 -10.22 2.90 -5.27
N GLU A 172 -10.04 1.82 -4.52
CA GLU A 172 -10.92 0.67 -4.55
C GLU A 172 -12.32 0.96 -4.00
N LEU A 173 -12.41 1.74 -2.91
CA LEU A 173 -13.69 2.16 -2.36
C LEU A 173 -14.47 3.05 -3.33
N VAL A 174 -13.79 4.02 -3.94
CA VAL A 174 -14.41 4.92 -4.92
C VAL A 174 -14.83 4.13 -6.17
N ASP A 175 -14.03 3.17 -6.64
CA ASP A 175 -14.39 2.27 -7.74
C ASP A 175 -15.60 1.39 -7.40
N ALA A 176 -15.66 0.78 -6.22
CA ALA A 176 -16.78 -0.02 -5.75
C ALA A 176 -18.07 0.80 -5.66
N TYR A 177 -17.96 2.05 -5.18
CA TYR A 177 -19.07 2.99 -5.15
C TYR A 177 -19.55 3.33 -6.57
N GLY A 178 -18.67 3.62 -7.51
CA GLY A 178 -18.99 3.85 -8.90
C GLY A 178 -19.68 2.66 -9.56
N ASN A 179 -19.22 1.44 -9.28
CA ASN A 179 -19.85 0.21 -9.75
C ASN A 179 -21.28 0.04 -9.19
N LEU A 180 -21.50 0.38 -7.91
CA LEU A 180 -22.84 0.38 -7.32
C LEU A 180 -23.75 1.37 -8.04
N ARG A 181 -23.32 2.62 -8.20
CA ARG A 181 -24.10 3.67 -8.88
C ARG A 181 -24.38 3.34 -10.34
N GLY A 182 -23.39 2.75 -11.03
CA GLY A 182 -23.55 2.26 -12.41
C GLY A 182 -24.57 1.14 -12.52
N ALA A 183 -24.54 0.15 -11.63
CA ALA A 183 -25.51 -0.94 -11.62
C ALA A 183 -26.93 -0.43 -11.29
N GLN A 184 -27.08 0.54 -10.38
CA GLN A 184 -28.35 1.20 -10.07
C GLN A 184 -28.88 2.00 -11.27
N LEU A 185 -28.03 2.68 -12.01
CA LEU A 185 -28.40 3.40 -13.22
C LEU A 185 -28.92 2.42 -14.30
N ARG A 186 -28.20 1.33 -14.54
CA ARG A 186 -28.59 0.30 -15.51
C ARG A 186 -29.91 -0.40 -15.12
N GLU A 187 -30.09 -0.71 -13.82
CA GLU A 187 -31.37 -1.25 -13.34
C GLU A 187 -32.53 -0.30 -13.60
N ARG A 188 -32.35 1.02 -13.35
CA ARG A 188 -33.36 2.03 -13.64
C ARG A 188 -33.73 2.07 -15.12
N ILE A 189 -32.71 2.03 -16.01
CA ILE A 189 -32.90 1.97 -17.47
C ILE A 189 -33.68 0.70 -17.86
N ALA A 190 -33.28 -0.45 -17.32
CA ALA A 190 -33.96 -1.73 -17.61
C ALA A 190 -35.42 -1.70 -17.15
N ARG A 191 -35.75 -1.16 -15.96
CA ARG A 191 -37.12 -1.01 -15.47
C ARG A 191 -37.95 -0.06 -16.34
N GLN A 192 -37.38 1.08 -16.72
CA GLN A 192 -38.07 2.02 -17.62
C GLN A 192 -38.36 1.38 -18.99
N ASN A 193 -37.45 0.60 -19.52
CA ASN A 193 -37.68 -0.12 -20.77
C ASN A 193 -38.69 -1.25 -20.60
N LEU A 194 -38.72 -1.93 -19.44
CA LEU A 194 -39.72 -2.93 -19.12
C LEU A 194 -41.13 -2.31 -19.12
N GLU A 195 -41.33 -1.15 -18.49
CA GLU A 195 -42.60 -0.41 -18.51
C GLU A 195 -43.04 -0.07 -19.93
N ASN A 196 -42.11 0.44 -20.77
CA ASN A 196 -42.43 0.76 -22.18
C ASN A 196 -42.81 -0.49 -22.98
N GLN A 197 -42.11 -1.61 -22.76
CA GLN A 197 -42.39 -2.89 -23.41
C GLN A 197 -43.75 -3.48 -22.97
N GLN A 198 -44.13 -3.30 -21.69
CA GLN A 198 -45.46 -3.67 -21.20
C GLN A 198 -46.58 -2.88 -21.91
N GLU A 199 -46.36 -1.57 -22.13
CA GLU A 199 -47.29 -0.73 -22.89
C GLU A 199 -47.38 -1.21 -24.36
N SER A 200 -46.24 -1.42 -25.01
CA SER A 200 -46.22 -1.94 -26.41
C SER A 200 -46.87 -3.29 -26.53
N ARG A 201 -46.68 -4.20 -25.59
CA ARG A 201 -47.36 -5.50 -25.53
C ARG A 201 -48.86 -5.33 -25.38
N GLY A 202 -49.33 -4.42 -24.55
CA GLY A 202 -50.75 -4.11 -24.39
C GLY A 202 -51.40 -3.64 -25.70
N ILE A 203 -50.71 -2.78 -26.46
CA ILE A 203 -51.16 -2.33 -27.79
C ILE A 203 -51.23 -3.50 -28.78
N THR A 204 -50.19 -4.33 -28.79
CA THR A 204 -50.11 -5.50 -29.68
C THR A 204 -51.24 -6.49 -29.40
N GLU A 205 -51.58 -6.73 -28.13
CA GLU A 205 -52.72 -7.56 -27.73
C GLU A 205 -54.07 -6.98 -28.21
N GLN A 206 -54.29 -5.67 -28.02
CA GLN A 206 -55.50 -5.00 -28.49
C GLN A 206 -55.64 -5.09 -30.01
N LEU A 207 -54.57 -4.94 -30.78
CA LEU A 207 -54.59 -5.07 -32.23
C LEU A 207 -54.92 -6.52 -32.67
N ARG A 208 -54.39 -7.52 -31.92
CA ARG A 208 -54.72 -8.93 -32.16
C ARG A 208 -56.20 -9.20 -31.91
N GLU A 209 -56.77 -8.70 -30.80
CA GLU A 209 -58.18 -8.83 -30.46
C GLU A 209 -59.08 -8.16 -31.52
N ALA A 210 -58.64 -7.02 -32.06
CA ALA A 210 -59.32 -6.33 -33.15
C ALA A 210 -59.18 -7.02 -34.51
N GLY A 211 -58.42 -8.14 -34.61
CA GLY A 211 -58.20 -8.91 -35.85
C GLY A 211 -57.25 -8.25 -36.83
N VAL A 212 -56.47 -7.23 -36.42
CA VAL A 212 -55.47 -6.52 -37.26
C VAL A 212 -54.05 -6.94 -36.91
N GLY A 213 -53.78 -7.45 -35.68
CA GLY A 213 -52.49 -7.97 -35.25
C GLY A 213 -52.38 -9.49 -35.33
N SER A 214 -51.17 -10.03 -35.28
CA SER A 214 -50.93 -11.47 -35.30
C SER A 214 -50.58 -12.03 -33.92
N GLU A 215 -50.93 -13.30 -33.67
CA GLU A 215 -50.47 -14.03 -32.47
C GLU A 215 -48.94 -14.08 -32.37
N LEU A 216 -48.23 -14.14 -33.53
CA LEU A 216 -46.78 -14.11 -33.60
C LEU A 216 -46.20 -12.82 -32.96
N ASP A 217 -46.85 -11.67 -33.15
CA ASP A 217 -46.38 -10.38 -32.62
C ASP A 217 -46.56 -10.31 -31.10
N VAL A 218 -47.66 -10.88 -30.56
CA VAL A 218 -47.85 -11.03 -29.10
C VAL A 218 -46.76 -11.91 -28.50
N LEU A 219 -46.48 -13.09 -29.07
CA LEU A 219 -45.44 -13.99 -28.60
C LEU A 219 -44.05 -13.39 -28.67
N ARG A 220 -43.74 -12.58 -29.70
CA ARG A 220 -42.47 -11.81 -29.79
C ARG A 220 -42.37 -10.76 -28.71
N SER A 221 -43.47 -10.07 -28.43
CA SER A 221 -43.56 -9.09 -27.36
C SER A 221 -43.34 -9.74 -26.00
N ASP A 222 -43.99 -10.86 -25.71
CA ASP A 222 -43.81 -11.64 -24.49
C ASP A 222 -42.38 -12.13 -24.33
N ALA A 223 -41.75 -12.63 -25.37
CA ALA A 223 -40.35 -13.06 -25.36
C ALA A 223 -39.40 -11.88 -25.05
N ARG A 224 -39.67 -10.70 -25.59
CA ARG A 224 -38.89 -9.50 -25.36
C ARG A 224 -39.00 -9.02 -23.91
N LEU A 225 -40.23 -8.97 -23.40
CA LEU A 225 -40.51 -8.62 -22.01
C LEU A 225 -39.74 -9.54 -21.04
N ALA A 226 -39.88 -10.85 -21.22
CA ALA A 226 -39.19 -11.85 -20.42
C ALA A 226 -37.64 -11.71 -20.49
N ALA A 227 -37.09 -11.35 -21.66
CA ALA A 227 -35.65 -11.12 -21.81
C ALA A 227 -35.19 -9.88 -21.01
N THR A 228 -35.98 -8.81 -20.96
CA THR A 228 -35.65 -7.62 -20.14
C THR A 228 -35.82 -7.92 -18.65
N GLU A 229 -36.90 -8.62 -18.26
CA GLU A 229 -37.08 -9.07 -16.87
C GLU A 229 -35.92 -9.92 -16.38
N ALA A 230 -35.40 -10.85 -17.23
CA ALA A 230 -34.27 -11.71 -16.89
C ALA A 230 -32.97 -10.95 -16.64
N SER A 231 -32.82 -9.72 -17.13
CA SER A 231 -31.64 -8.89 -16.88
C SER A 231 -31.62 -8.25 -15.47
N LEU A 232 -32.79 -8.01 -14.86
CA LEU A 232 -32.93 -7.33 -13.58
C LEU A 232 -32.22 -8.07 -12.42
N PRO A 233 -32.40 -9.39 -12.22
CA PRO A 233 -31.73 -10.11 -11.15
C PRO A 233 -30.20 -10.05 -11.23
N GLN A 234 -29.63 -10.00 -12.44
CA GLN A 234 -28.19 -9.85 -12.65
C GLN A 234 -27.70 -8.48 -12.15
N LEU A 235 -28.41 -7.39 -12.51
CA LEU A 235 -28.06 -6.04 -12.08
C LEU A 235 -28.22 -5.88 -10.57
N GLN A 236 -29.24 -6.49 -9.97
CA GLN A 236 -29.42 -6.53 -8.51
C GLN A 236 -28.29 -7.29 -7.82
N ALA A 237 -27.84 -8.42 -8.39
CA ALA A 237 -26.70 -9.16 -7.86
C ALA A 237 -25.39 -8.35 -7.96
N GLU A 238 -25.21 -7.52 -9.00
CA GLU A 238 -24.08 -6.59 -9.13
C GLU A 238 -24.11 -5.53 -8.03
N GLN A 239 -25.28 -4.97 -7.72
CA GLN A 239 -25.45 -4.02 -6.61
C GLN A 239 -25.09 -4.66 -5.26
N VAL A 240 -25.59 -5.85 -4.97
CA VAL A 240 -25.30 -6.57 -3.73
C VAL A 240 -23.81 -6.84 -3.61
N ARG A 241 -23.15 -7.27 -4.69
CA ARG A 241 -21.68 -7.47 -4.67
C ARG A 241 -20.93 -6.18 -4.38
N ALA A 242 -21.33 -5.06 -4.99
CA ALA A 242 -20.72 -3.75 -4.73
C ALA A 242 -20.95 -3.29 -3.27
N GLN A 243 -22.16 -3.44 -2.74
CA GLN A 243 -22.46 -3.14 -1.34
C GLN A 243 -21.64 -3.97 -0.36
N ASN A 244 -21.52 -5.28 -0.61
CA ASN A 244 -20.70 -6.17 0.20
C ASN A 244 -19.22 -5.79 0.15
N ARG A 245 -18.71 -5.36 -1.03
CA ARG A 245 -17.33 -4.87 -1.14
C ARG A 245 -17.13 -3.59 -0.34
N ILE A 246 -18.06 -2.64 -0.44
CA ILE A 246 -18.04 -1.41 0.35
C ILE A 246 -18.01 -1.75 1.85
N ALA A 247 -18.90 -2.62 2.34
CA ALA A 247 -18.92 -3.04 3.74
C ALA A 247 -17.55 -3.61 4.19
N THR A 248 -16.94 -4.47 3.38
CA THR A 248 -15.61 -5.04 3.67
C THR A 248 -14.54 -3.95 3.76
N LEU A 249 -14.55 -2.98 2.84
CA LEU A 249 -13.60 -1.86 2.83
C LEU A 249 -13.79 -0.91 4.04
N LEU A 250 -15.02 -0.82 4.57
CA LEU A 250 -15.32 -0.13 5.83
C LEU A 250 -14.96 -0.96 7.08
N GLY A 251 -14.46 -2.19 6.94
CA GLY A 251 -14.17 -3.09 8.06
C GLY A 251 -15.43 -3.62 8.76
N GLN A 252 -16.59 -3.58 8.09
CA GLN A 252 -17.90 -4.00 8.60
C GLN A 252 -18.36 -5.32 7.97
N ARG A 253 -19.28 -6.00 8.63
CA ARG A 253 -20.03 -7.10 8.02
C ARG A 253 -21.12 -6.53 7.11
N PRO A 254 -21.48 -7.21 6.00
CA PRO A 254 -22.51 -6.72 5.08
C PRO A 254 -23.83 -6.34 5.76
N GLU A 255 -24.28 -7.10 6.75
CA GLU A 255 -25.50 -6.87 7.51
C GLU A 255 -25.43 -5.67 8.48
N GLN A 256 -24.25 -5.13 8.73
CA GLN A 256 -23.99 -4.01 9.62
C GLN A 256 -23.81 -2.68 8.89
N LEU A 257 -23.94 -2.69 7.56
CA LEU A 257 -23.81 -1.48 6.74
C LEU A 257 -24.98 -0.53 7.01
N THR A 258 -24.71 0.58 7.67
CA THR A 258 -25.72 1.58 8.09
C THR A 258 -25.82 2.78 7.15
N VAL A 259 -24.86 2.94 6.24
CA VAL A 259 -24.84 4.04 5.26
C VAL A 259 -25.94 3.82 4.24
N ASP A 260 -26.72 4.88 3.98
CA ASP A 260 -27.76 4.84 2.94
C ASP A 260 -27.10 4.78 1.54
N LEU A 261 -27.23 3.62 0.91
CA LEU A 261 -26.77 3.36 -0.45
C LEU A 261 -27.93 3.27 -1.46
N SER A 262 -29.09 3.84 -1.14
CA SER A 262 -30.22 3.96 -2.07
C SER A 262 -29.78 4.61 -3.40
N ALA A 263 -30.54 4.34 -4.45
CA ALA A 263 -30.19 4.76 -5.80
C ALA A 263 -30.08 6.28 -5.93
N GLN A 264 -28.91 6.75 -6.34
CA GLN A 264 -28.58 8.13 -6.64
C GLN A 264 -27.95 8.22 -8.04
N PRO A 265 -27.89 9.38 -8.67
CA PRO A 265 -27.13 9.57 -9.91
C PRO A 265 -25.66 9.17 -9.75
N LEU A 266 -25.04 8.68 -10.84
CA LEU A 266 -23.59 8.48 -10.86
C LEU A 266 -22.90 9.85 -10.72
N PRO A 267 -21.99 10.02 -9.74
CA PRO A 267 -21.28 11.30 -9.59
C PRO A 267 -20.41 11.60 -10.81
N ALA A 268 -20.37 12.85 -11.23
CA ALA A 268 -19.61 13.29 -12.38
C ALA A 268 -18.79 14.55 -12.06
N ILE A 269 -17.59 14.66 -12.64
CA ILE A 269 -16.77 15.87 -12.54
C ILE A 269 -16.99 16.71 -13.81
N ALA A 270 -17.55 17.92 -13.61
CA ALA A 270 -17.86 18.84 -14.71
C ALA A 270 -16.67 19.72 -15.15
N LYS A 271 -15.54 19.67 -14.41
CA LYS A 271 -14.36 20.53 -14.65
C LYS A 271 -13.18 19.70 -15.13
N ALA A 272 -12.20 20.37 -15.75
CA ALA A 272 -10.93 19.76 -16.09
C ALA A 272 -10.25 19.20 -14.83
N LEU A 273 -9.78 17.94 -14.88
CA LEU A 273 -9.20 17.25 -13.73
C LEU A 273 -7.91 17.95 -13.26
N PRO A 274 -7.80 18.34 -11.97
CA PRO A 274 -6.59 18.95 -11.41
C PRO A 274 -5.54 17.88 -11.12
N ILE A 275 -4.69 17.61 -12.08
CA ILE A 275 -3.65 16.58 -12.02
C ILE A 275 -2.28 17.06 -11.53
N GLY A 276 -2.05 18.38 -11.44
CA GLY A 276 -0.74 18.95 -11.14
C GLY A 276 0.32 18.65 -12.20
N ASP A 277 1.60 18.75 -11.84
CA ASP A 277 2.70 18.30 -12.72
C ASP A 277 2.90 16.79 -12.56
N PRO A 278 2.67 15.99 -13.63
CA PRO A 278 2.84 14.54 -13.55
C PRO A 278 4.26 14.10 -13.18
N ALA A 279 5.29 14.87 -13.54
CA ALA A 279 6.68 14.54 -13.22
C ALA A 279 6.96 14.64 -11.70
N GLU A 280 6.35 15.63 -11.02
CA GLU A 280 6.46 15.76 -9.56
C GLU A 280 5.68 14.69 -8.81
N LEU A 281 4.53 14.26 -9.36
CA LEU A 281 3.65 13.28 -8.73
C LEU A 281 4.28 11.90 -8.67
N LEU A 282 5.07 11.50 -9.70
CA LEU A 282 5.85 10.24 -9.65
C LEU A 282 6.82 10.20 -8.47
N ARG A 283 7.43 11.33 -8.10
CA ARG A 283 8.29 11.43 -6.91
C ARG A 283 7.53 11.31 -5.59
N ARG A 284 6.21 11.56 -5.61
CA ARG A 284 5.33 11.48 -4.42
C ARG A 284 4.68 10.12 -4.26
N ARG A 285 4.77 9.22 -5.25
CA ARG A 285 4.16 7.88 -5.15
C ARG A 285 4.77 7.11 -3.99
N PRO A 286 3.93 6.59 -3.07
CA PRO A 286 4.44 5.87 -1.92
C PRO A 286 5.17 4.58 -2.29
N ASP A 287 4.76 3.87 -3.35
CA ASP A 287 5.43 2.65 -3.83
C ASP A 287 6.85 2.91 -4.34
N ILE A 288 7.07 4.02 -5.07
CA ILE A 288 8.40 4.45 -5.49
C ILE A 288 9.24 4.83 -4.28
N ARG A 289 8.65 5.55 -3.31
CA ARG A 289 9.32 5.91 -2.06
C ARG A 289 9.71 4.67 -1.25
N ALA A 290 8.84 3.66 -1.14
CA ALA A 290 9.14 2.41 -0.47
C ALA A 290 10.34 1.70 -1.10
N ALA A 291 10.36 1.58 -2.42
CA ALA A 291 11.47 0.95 -3.15
C ALA A 291 12.79 1.73 -3.00
N GLU A 292 12.74 3.07 -3.04
CA GLU A 292 13.91 3.93 -2.81
C GLU A 292 14.45 3.79 -1.38
N ARG A 293 13.59 3.77 -0.36
CA ARG A 293 13.99 3.56 1.02
C ARG A 293 14.51 2.14 1.28
N GLN A 294 13.99 1.15 0.57
CA GLN A 294 14.53 -0.22 0.61
C GLN A 294 15.97 -0.27 0.05
N LEU A 295 16.26 0.49 -1.01
CA LEU A 295 17.63 0.64 -1.52
C LEU A 295 18.54 1.34 -0.48
N ALA A 296 18.04 2.35 0.22
CA ALA A 296 18.79 3.02 1.28
C ALA A 296 19.13 2.04 2.42
N ALA A 297 18.18 1.20 2.85
CA ALA A 297 18.39 0.16 3.86
C ALA A 297 19.43 -0.88 3.42
N ALA A 298 19.37 -1.33 2.16
CA ALA A 298 20.31 -2.27 1.59
C ALA A 298 21.73 -1.65 1.49
N THR A 299 21.84 -0.37 1.10
CA THR A 299 23.12 0.36 1.06
C THR A 299 23.75 0.47 2.46
N ALA A 300 22.95 0.80 3.49
CA ALA A 300 23.42 0.83 4.86
C ALA A 300 23.90 -0.56 5.33
N SER A 301 23.25 -1.64 4.88
CA SER A 301 23.65 -3.02 5.17
C SER A 301 25.02 -3.40 4.57
N ILE A 302 25.41 -2.80 3.42
CA ILE A 302 26.79 -2.92 2.92
C ILE A 302 27.77 -2.36 3.97
N GLY A 303 27.44 -1.23 4.60
CA GLY A 303 28.26 -0.64 5.66
C GLY A 303 28.41 -1.55 6.87
N VAL A 304 27.33 -2.24 7.28
CA VAL A 304 27.36 -3.25 8.36
C VAL A 304 28.32 -4.39 7.98
N ALA A 305 28.20 -4.95 6.78
CA ALA A 305 29.08 -6.03 6.29
C ALA A 305 30.53 -5.58 6.10
N THR A 306 30.74 -4.31 5.71
CA THR A 306 32.07 -3.71 5.59
C THR A 306 32.75 -3.58 6.96
N ALA A 307 32.00 -3.23 8.00
CA ALA A 307 32.51 -3.12 9.36
C ALA A 307 33.05 -4.46 9.90
N ASP A 308 32.54 -5.60 9.41
CA ASP A 308 33.05 -6.94 9.77
C ASP A 308 34.49 -7.23 9.26
N LEU A 309 35.02 -6.41 8.33
CA LEU A 309 36.43 -6.48 7.93
C LEU A 309 37.38 -5.93 9.01
N PHE A 310 36.86 -5.23 10.00
CA PHE A 310 37.62 -4.58 11.06
C PHE A 310 37.45 -5.29 12.40
N PRO A 311 38.37 -5.08 13.37
CA PRO A 311 38.22 -5.63 14.70
C PRO A 311 37.00 -5.08 15.44
N ARG A 312 36.22 -5.96 16.07
CA ARG A 312 35.19 -5.56 17.03
C ARG A 312 35.79 -5.38 18.42
N VAL A 313 35.56 -4.26 19.04
CA VAL A 313 36.01 -3.96 20.40
C VAL A 313 34.81 -3.97 21.33
N SER A 314 34.85 -4.84 22.33
CA SER A 314 33.79 -4.91 23.35
C SER A 314 34.36 -4.79 24.75
N LEU A 315 33.55 -4.28 25.65
CA LEU A 315 33.83 -4.16 27.06
C LEU A 315 32.85 -5.04 27.82
N SER A 316 33.36 -6.03 28.54
CA SER A 316 32.55 -6.82 29.47
C SER A 316 32.88 -6.43 30.92
N GLY A 317 31.89 -6.50 31.79
CA GLY A 317 32.02 -6.21 33.19
C GLY A 317 31.21 -7.15 34.05
N PHE A 318 31.67 -7.36 35.28
CA PHE A 318 30.94 -8.07 36.32
C PHE A 318 31.02 -7.28 37.62
N LEU A 319 29.92 -7.17 38.32
CA LEU A 319 29.84 -6.58 39.67
C LEU A 319 28.90 -7.43 40.51
N GLY A 320 29.41 -8.03 41.61
CA GLY A 320 28.59 -8.90 42.43
C GLY A 320 29.34 -9.64 43.50
N PHE A 321 28.97 -10.90 43.67
CA PHE A 321 29.57 -11.83 44.65
C PHE A 321 29.94 -13.11 43.93
N THR A 322 31.16 -13.61 44.22
CA THR A 322 31.63 -14.93 43.81
C THR A 322 32.12 -15.69 45.05
N ALA A 323 31.54 -16.84 45.31
CA ALA A 323 31.85 -17.63 46.51
C ALA A 323 32.08 -19.12 46.19
N GLY A 324 33.02 -19.73 46.90
CA GLY A 324 33.23 -21.20 46.83
C GLY A 324 32.27 -22.01 47.71
N ARG A 325 31.41 -21.38 48.48
CA ARG A 325 30.35 -22.01 49.30
C ARG A 325 29.14 -21.11 49.32
N GLY A 326 27.94 -21.70 49.19
CA GLY A 326 26.67 -20.96 49.16
C GLY A 326 26.46 -20.08 50.40
N SER A 327 26.93 -20.54 51.59
CA SER A 327 26.84 -19.78 52.86
C SER A 327 27.69 -18.51 52.91
N GLN A 328 28.66 -18.31 52.00
CA GLN A 328 29.51 -17.14 51.88
C GLN A 328 28.99 -16.08 50.91
N LEU A 329 27.98 -16.45 50.13
CA LEU A 329 27.38 -15.56 49.14
C LEU A 329 26.76 -14.35 49.87
N GLY A 330 27.10 -13.12 49.39
CA GLY A 330 26.67 -11.88 50.02
C GLY A 330 27.62 -11.33 51.11
N SER A 331 28.65 -12.11 51.56
CA SER A 331 29.65 -11.63 52.48
C SER A 331 30.61 -10.59 51.84
N SER A 332 31.25 -9.80 52.64
CA SER A 332 32.28 -8.86 52.16
C SER A 332 33.45 -9.54 51.50
N ALA A 333 33.80 -10.75 51.91
CA ALA A 333 34.86 -11.58 51.35
C ALA A 333 34.53 -12.15 49.98
N ALA A 334 33.24 -12.27 49.64
CA ALA A 334 32.77 -12.76 48.37
C ALA A 334 32.53 -11.64 47.32
N ARG A 335 32.70 -10.36 47.67
CA ARG A 335 32.56 -9.25 46.74
C ARG A 335 33.56 -9.41 45.57
N ALA A 336 33.05 -9.31 44.36
CA ALA A 336 33.84 -9.46 43.16
C ALA A 336 33.46 -8.41 42.13
N TRP A 337 34.41 -7.88 41.41
CA TRP A 337 34.21 -7.04 40.26
C TRP A 337 35.30 -7.28 39.26
N GLY A 338 35.01 -7.07 38.00
CA GLY A 338 35.96 -7.17 36.90
C GLY A 338 35.52 -6.36 35.69
N VAL A 339 36.47 -5.85 34.94
CA VAL A 339 36.27 -5.20 33.66
C VAL A 339 37.26 -5.82 32.67
N ALA A 340 36.76 -6.33 31.54
CA ALA A 340 37.58 -7.01 30.54
C ALA A 340 37.30 -6.42 29.14
N PRO A 341 38.20 -5.58 28.60
CA PRO A 341 38.15 -5.24 27.18
C PRO A 341 38.51 -6.46 26.34
N THR A 342 37.77 -6.68 25.28
CA THR A 342 37.98 -7.81 24.34
C THR A 342 38.01 -7.27 22.91
N ILE A 343 38.99 -7.72 22.14
CA ILE A 343 39.09 -7.44 20.71
C ILE A 343 38.90 -8.76 19.99
N SER A 344 37.91 -8.85 19.12
CA SER A 344 37.67 -9.99 18.26
C SER A 344 37.77 -9.58 16.79
N TRP A 345 38.48 -10.36 15.99
CA TRP A 345 38.70 -10.07 14.58
C TRP A 345 38.86 -11.37 13.78
N ALA A 346 38.15 -11.44 12.65
CA ALA A 346 38.21 -12.58 11.74
C ALA A 346 39.46 -12.55 10.82
N ALA A 347 40.64 -12.14 11.38
CA ALA A 347 41.86 -11.89 10.61
C ALA A 347 42.27 -13.02 9.66
N PHE A 348 41.96 -14.29 10.00
CA PHE A 348 42.29 -15.48 9.23
C PHE A 348 41.09 -16.08 8.48
N ASP A 349 39.87 -15.49 8.62
CA ASP A 349 38.64 -15.88 7.91
C ASP A 349 38.05 -14.72 7.06
N LEU A 350 38.93 -13.91 6.50
CA LEU A 350 38.50 -12.82 5.60
C LEU A 350 37.78 -13.32 4.34
N GLY A 351 37.93 -14.58 3.98
CA GLY A 351 37.19 -15.20 2.88
C GLY A 351 35.68 -15.18 3.12
N SER A 352 35.24 -15.65 4.30
CA SER A 352 33.83 -15.63 4.70
C SER A 352 33.29 -14.21 4.87
N VAL A 353 34.07 -13.30 5.45
CA VAL A 353 33.70 -11.89 5.62
C VAL A 353 33.47 -11.23 4.27
N ARG A 354 34.41 -11.38 3.33
CA ARG A 354 34.29 -10.86 1.95
C ARG A 354 33.14 -11.49 1.18
N ALA A 355 32.80 -12.76 1.46
CA ALA A 355 31.63 -13.40 0.84
C ALA A 355 30.31 -12.75 1.34
N ARG A 356 30.21 -12.44 2.65
CA ARG A 356 29.05 -11.71 3.20
C ARG A 356 28.95 -10.29 2.64
N LEU A 357 30.10 -9.59 2.48
CA LEU A 357 30.11 -8.26 1.86
C LEU A 357 29.60 -8.32 0.42
N ARG A 358 30.11 -9.24 -0.41
CA ARG A 358 29.58 -9.42 -1.78
C ARG A 358 28.10 -9.79 -1.80
N GLY A 359 27.62 -10.53 -0.79
CA GLY A 359 26.17 -10.80 -0.63
C GLY A 359 25.38 -9.51 -0.41
N ALA A 360 25.84 -8.67 0.50
CA ALA A 360 25.19 -7.38 0.78
C ALA A 360 25.24 -6.41 -0.42
N GLU A 361 26.35 -6.39 -1.16
CA GLU A 361 26.49 -5.63 -2.41
C GLU A 361 25.46 -6.10 -3.47
N ALA A 362 25.35 -7.43 -3.66
CA ALA A 362 24.39 -8.01 -4.59
C ALA A 362 22.92 -7.75 -4.18
N GLU A 363 22.61 -7.72 -2.87
CA GLU A 363 21.30 -7.35 -2.36
C GLU A 363 20.99 -5.87 -2.65
N ALA A 364 21.96 -4.98 -2.53
CA ALA A 364 21.80 -3.56 -2.88
C ALA A 364 21.62 -3.36 -4.39
N ASP A 365 22.37 -4.10 -5.23
CA ASP A 365 22.16 -4.09 -6.70
C ASP A 365 20.74 -4.57 -7.05
N GLY A 366 20.26 -5.61 -6.38
CA GLY A 366 18.89 -6.08 -6.52
C GLY A 366 17.83 -5.05 -6.09
N ALA A 367 18.09 -4.31 -5.00
CA ALA A 367 17.22 -3.25 -4.53
C ALA A 367 17.21 -2.06 -5.51
N LEU A 368 18.35 -1.71 -6.12
CA LEU A 368 18.42 -0.68 -7.17
C LEU A 368 17.60 -1.08 -8.39
N ALA A 369 17.79 -2.31 -8.90
CA ALA A 369 17.00 -2.80 -10.02
C ALA A 369 15.49 -2.83 -9.73
N ASN A 370 15.10 -3.18 -8.50
CA ASN A 370 13.71 -3.12 -8.08
C ASN A 370 13.17 -1.68 -8.06
N TYR A 371 13.95 -0.72 -7.56
CA TYR A 371 13.57 0.69 -7.60
C TYR A 371 13.35 1.19 -9.04
N GLU A 372 14.28 0.90 -9.94
CA GLU A 372 14.17 1.24 -11.37
C GLU A 372 12.92 0.60 -11.99
N GLN A 373 12.65 -0.66 -11.68
CA GLN A 373 11.45 -1.36 -12.14
C GLN A 373 10.16 -0.72 -11.62
N GLN A 374 10.10 -0.30 -10.36
CA GLN A 374 8.92 0.39 -9.79
C GLN A 374 8.68 1.73 -10.49
N VAL A 375 9.73 2.46 -10.85
CA VAL A 375 9.62 3.70 -11.65
C VAL A 375 9.02 3.41 -13.03
N LEU A 376 9.49 2.37 -13.72
CA LEU A 376 8.96 1.99 -15.04
C LEU A 376 7.48 1.57 -14.96
N LEU A 377 7.10 0.77 -13.96
CA LEU A 377 5.71 0.36 -13.74
C LEU A 377 4.80 1.56 -13.42
N ALA A 378 5.29 2.51 -12.63
CA ALA A 378 4.54 3.73 -12.32
C ALA A 378 4.32 4.62 -13.55
N LEU A 379 5.31 4.71 -14.44
CA LEU A 379 5.21 5.42 -15.72
C LEU A 379 4.20 4.74 -16.65
N GLU A 380 4.30 3.42 -16.79
CA GLU A 380 3.35 2.62 -17.58
C GLU A 380 1.92 2.78 -17.07
N GLU A 381 1.68 2.63 -15.76
CA GLU A 381 0.36 2.78 -15.15
C GLU A 381 -0.21 4.19 -15.41
N SER A 382 0.62 5.22 -15.25
CA SER A 382 0.20 6.59 -15.46
C SER A 382 -0.14 6.87 -16.94
N GLU A 383 0.71 6.44 -17.88
CA GLU A 383 0.49 6.62 -19.31
C GLU A 383 -0.78 5.90 -19.78
N ASN A 384 -0.98 4.65 -19.33
CA ASN A 384 -2.19 3.87 -19.61
C ASN A 384 -3.44 4.54 -19.03
N ALA A 385 -3.40 5.03 -17.80
CA ALA A 385 -4.54 5.70 -17.17
C ALA A 385 -4.99 6.94 -17.94
N PHE A 386 -4.07 7.77 -18.40
CA PHE A 386 -4.38 8.97 -19.20
C PHE A 386 -4.90 8.61 -20.61
N SER A 387 -4.26 7.65 -21.27
CA SER A 387 -4.67 7.16 -22.59
C SER A 387 -6.08 6.59 -22.55
N ASP A 388 -6.33 5.68 -21.60
CA ASP A 388 -7.63 5.02 -21.43
C ASP A 388 -8.73 6.04 -21.13
N TYR A 389 -8.48 6.99 -20.23
CA TYR A 389 -9.46 8.03 -19.90
C TYR A 389 -9.84 8.84 -21.14
N ALA A 390 -8.88 9.29 -21.94
CA ALA A 390 -9.15 10.03 -23.18
C ALA A 390 -9.98 9.20 -24.19
N LYS A 391 -9.72 7.89 -24.30
CA LYS A 391 -10.49 6.99 -25.17
C LYS A 391 -11.90 6.71 -24.64
N ARG A 392 -12.07 6.58 -23.33
CA ARG A 392 -13.39 6.44 -22.69
C ARG A 392 -14.23 7.70 -22.88
N GLN A 393 -13.66 8.91 -22.82
CA GLN A 393 -14.36 10.15 -23.14
C GLN A 393 -14.87 10.15 -24.60
N GLN A 394 -14.00 9.80 -25.55
CA GLN A 394 -14.38 9.73 -26.97
C GLN A 394 -15.51 8.72 -27.20
N ARG A 395 -15.42 7.55 -26.57
CA ARG A 395 -16.44 6.49 -26.62
C ARG A 395 -17.78 6.97 -26.07
N LEU A 396 -17.76 7.60 -24.88
CA LEU A 396 -18.98 8.12 -24.25
C LEU A 396 -19.68 9.14 -25.14
N LEU A 397 -18.95 10.08 -25.76
CA LEU A 397 -19.52 11.07 -26.67
C LEU A 397 -20.20 10.43 -27.90
N ALA A 398 -19.68 9.32 -28.41
CA ALA A 398 -20.29 8.57 -29.49
C ALA A 398 -21.56 7.85 -29.03
N LEU A 399 -21.53 7.20 -27.86
CA LEU A 399 -22.65 6.48 -27.28
C LEU A 399 -23.80 7.41 -26.84
N LEU A 400 -23.49 8.62 -26.36
CA LEU A 400 -24.49 9.65 -26.10
C LEU A 400 -25.30 10.00 -27.34
N ARG A 401 -24.61 10.19 -28.49
CA ARG A 401 -25.28 10.47 -29.78
C ARG A 401 -26.08 9.26 -30.24
N GLN A 402 -25.59 8.04 -30.08
CA GLN A 402 -26.30 6.80 -30.43
C GLN A 402 -27.58 6.66 -29.59
N SER A 403 -27.46 6.82 -28.25
CA SER A 403 -28.60 6.70 -27.34
C SER A 403 -29.68 7.75 -27.63
N GLN A 404 -29.28 9.00 -27.93
CA GLN A 404 -30.24 10.05 -28.31
C GLN A 404 -30.95 9.72 -29.61
N ALA A 405 -30.23 9.25 -30.61
CA ALA A 405 -30.83 8.88 -31.92
C ALA A 405 -31.73 7.65 -31.82
N SER A 406 -31.32 6.61 -31.08
CA SER A 406 -32.11 5.37 -30.88
C SER A 406 -33.38 5.66 -30.05
N ARG A 407 -33.32 6.55 -29.08
CA ARG A 407 -34.51 7.00 -28.31
C ARG A 407 -35.53 7.67 -29.24
N ALA A 408 -35.08 8.65 -30.02
CA ALA A 408 -35.94 9.34 -30.99
C ALA A 408 -36.54 8.37 -32.05
N ALA A 409 -35.76 7.39 -32.53
CA ALA A 409 -36.22 6.39 -33.45
C ALA A 409 -37.32 5.47 -32.84
N ALA A 410 -37.11 5.03 -31.57
CA ALA A 410 -38.09 4.19 -30.88
C ALA A 410 -39.41 4.97 -30.59
N GLU A 411 -39.32 6.26 -30.21
CA GLU A 411 -40.50 7.12 -30.06
C GLU A 411 -41.30 7.24 -31.38
N GLN A 412 -40.63 7.51 -32.48
CA GLN A 412 -41.25 7.58 -33.80
C GLN A 412 -41.87 6.23 -34.23
N ALA A 413 -41.15 5.13 -34.04
CA ALA A 413 -41.66 3.79 -34.33
C ALA A 413 -42.91 3.45 -33.52
N SER A 414 -42.94 3.81 -32.24
CA SER A 414 -44.08 3.61 -31.34
C SER A 414 -45.33 4.38 -31.80
N VAL A 415 -45.19 5.64 -32.20
CA VAL A 415 -46.29 6.44 -32.75
C VAL A 415 -46.82 5.83 -34.02
N ARG A 416 -45.95 5.53 -35.00
CA ARG A 416 -46.33 5.00 -36.30
C ARG A 416 -46.95 3.61 -36.22
N TYR A 417 -46.48 2.78 -35.27
CA TYR A 417 -47.08 1.46 -35.02
C TYR A 417 -48.50 1.59 -34.46
N ARG A 418 -48.74 2.49 -33.52
CA ARG A 418 -50.08 2.78 -33.00
C ARG A 418 -51.07 3.26 -34.07
N GLU A 419 -50.58 4.02 -35.05
CA GLU A 419 -51.35 4.50 -36.19
C GLU A 419 -51.51 3.46 -37.32
N GLY A 420 -50.87 2.29 -37.16
CA GLY A 420 -50.92 1.22 -38.15
C GLY A 420 -50.07 1.48 -39.41
N GLU A 421 -49.14 2.44 -39.34
CA GLU A 421 -48.30 2.80 -40.50
C GLU A 421 -47.07 1.89 -40.68
N VAL A 422 -46.66 1.18 -39.63
CA VAL A 422 -45.50 0.26 -39.68
C VAL A 422 -45.80 -1.05 -38.98
N ASP A 423 -45.08 -2.11 -39.36
CA ASP A 423 -45.22 -3.45 -38.77
C ASP A 423 -44.58 -3.47 -37.35
N PHE A 424 -45.06 -4.40 -36.52
CA PHE A 424 -44.55 -4.65 -35.17
C PHE A 424 -43.03 -4.87 -35.12
N LEU A 425 -42.46 -5.50 -36.17
CA LEU A 425 -41.02 -5.72 -36.25
C LEU A 425 -40.20 -4.42 -36.24
N VAL A 426 -40.73 -3.35 -36.86
CA VAL A 426 -40.04 -2.02 -36.83
C VAL A 426 -40.02 -1.43 -35.43
N LEU A 427 -41.14 -1.53 -34.70
CA LEU A 427 -41.21 -1.11 -33.30
C LEU A 427 -40.28 -1.94 -32.42
N LEU A 428 -40.35 -3.28 -32.55
CA LEU A 428 -39.51 -4.21 -31.76
C LEU A 428 -38.02 -3.97 -31.96
N ASP A 429 -37.58 -3.74 -33.21
CA ASP A 429 -36.19 -3.47 -33.55
C ASP A 429 -35.73 -2.12 -32.96
N ALA A 430 -36.53 -1.07 -33.10
CA ALA A 430 -36.26 0.26 -32.54
C ALA A 430 -36.18 0.24 -31.00
N GLU A 431 -37.05 -0.49 -30.31
CA GLU A 431 -37.02 -0.66 -28.87
C GLU A 431 -35.78 -1.44 -28.40
N ARG A 432 -35.39 -2.48 -29.16
CA ARG A 432 -34.19 -3.26 -28.88
C ARG A 432 -32.93 -2.40 -28.99
N GLU A 433 -32.82 -1.60 -30.08
CA GLU A 433 -31.68 -0.71 -30.30
C GLU A 433 -31.64 0.39 -29.23
N ARG A 434 -32.78 0.93 -28.80
CA ARG A 434 -32.83 1.91 -27.70
C ARG A 434 -32.28 1.36 -26.38
N LEU A 435 -32.79 0.18 -25.95
CA LEU A 435 -32.33 -0.46 -24.72
C LEU A 435 -30.82 -0.74 -24.76
N ALA A 436 -30.33 -1.30 -25.89
CA ALA A 436 -28.91 -1.58 -26.03
C ALA A 436 -28.04 -0.31 -26.00
N ALA A 437 -28.49 0.77 -26.65
CA ALA A 437 -27.77 2.04 -26.68
C ALA A 437 -27.78 2.75 -25.30
N GLU A 438 -28.90 2.74 -24.59
CA GLU A 438 -29.01 3.32 -23.24
C GLU A 438 -28.18 2.54 -22.23
N ASP A 439 -28.17 1.20 -22.26
CA ASP A 439 -27.32 0.38 -21.40
C ASP A 439 -25.83 0.58 -21.71
N ALA A 440 -25.44 0.64 -22.99
CA ALA A 440 -24.08 0.90 -23.41
C ALA A 440 -23.59 2.30 -22.97
N GLN A 441 -24.47 3.32 -23.03
CA GLN A 441 -24.19 4.65 -22.48
C GLN A 441 -23.93 4.59 -20.99
N ALA A 442 -24.82 3.95 -20.20
CA ALA A 442 -24.67 3.86 -18.74
C ALA A 442 -23.40 3.11 -18.33
N GLN A 443 -23.04 2.05 -19.08
CA GLN A 443 -21.75 1.37 -18.89
C GLN A 443 -20.57 2.31 -19.16
N ALA A 444 -20.61 3.07 -20.27
CA ALA A 444 -19.54 4.00 -20.63
C ALA A 444 -19.39 5.16 -19.62
N GLU A 445 -20.49 5.64 -19.04
CA GLU A 445 -20.47 6.62 -17.95
C GLU A 445 -19.75 6.06 -16.71
N THR A 446 -20.05 4.81 -16.34
CA THR A 446 -19.40 4.10 -15.25
C THR A 446 -17.91 3.87 -15.53
N GLU A 447 -17.56 3.47 -16.76
CA GLU A 447 -16.18 3.29 -17.19
C GLU A 447 -15.39 4.63 -17.18
N LEU A 448 -16.02 5.73 -17.55
CA LEU A 448 -15.38 7.06 -17.45
C LEU A 448 -15.09 7.45 -16.01
N TYR A 449 -16.07 7.24 -15.10
CA TYR A 449 -15.88 7.44 -13.67
C TYR A 449 -14.67 6.64 -13.14
N ARG A 450 -14.60 5.34 -13.48
CA ARG A 450 -13.47 4.47 -13.13
C ARG A 450 -12.15 4.94 -13.74
N GLY A 451 -12.19 5.55 -14.93
CA GLY A 451 -11.03 6.17 -15.55
C GLY A 451 -10.44 7.32 -14.72
N ILE A 452 -11.30 8.12 -14.09
CA ILE A 452 -10.87 9.18 -13.16
C ILE A 452 -10.18 8.58 -11.94
N VAL A 453 -10.76 7.53 -11.35
CA VAL A 453 -10.17 6.80 -10.22
C VAL A 453 -8.78 6.26 -10.57
N ALA A 454 -8.66 5.67 -11.78
CA ALA A 454 -7.38 5.11 -12.24
C ALA A 454 -6.30 6.20 -12.40
N ILE A 455 -6.64 7.38 -12.94
CA ILE A 455 -5.69 8.52 -13.03
C ILE A 455 -5.18 8.91 -11.64
N TYR A 456 -6.07 9.16 -10.69
CA TYR A 456 -5.65 9.62 -9.36
C TYR A 456 -4.88 8.54 -8.58
N LYS A 457 -5.24 7.27 -8.74
CA LYS A 457 -4.47 6.14 -8.19
C LYS A 457 -3.06 6.11 -8.79
N ALA A 458 -2.94 6.19 -10.12
CA ALA A 458 -1.65 6.16 -10.83
C ALA A 458 -0.76 7.34 -10.45
N LEU A 459 -1.35 8.50 -10.13
CA LEU A 459 -0.64 9.68 -9.64
C LEU A 459 -0.36 9.66 -8.13
N GLY A 460 -0.73 8.58 -7.42
CA GLY A 460 -0.52 8.46 -5.99
C GLY A 460 -1.41 9.39 -5.15
N GLY A 461 -2.62 9.73 -5.63
CA GLY A 461 -3.57 10.57 -4.92
C GLY A 461 -4.24 9.84 -3.76
N GLY A 462 -4.60 10.59 -2.72
CA GLY A 462 -5.34 10.04 -1.57
C GLY A 462 -4.58 10.06 -0.25
N TRP A 463 -3.36 10.59 -0.22
CA TRP A 463 -2.60 10.75 0.99
C TRP A 463 -1.88 12.11 1.03
N GLN A 464 -1.53 12.54 2.22
CA GLN A 464 -0.68 13.71 2.44
C GLN A 464 0.41 13.32 3.43
N PRO A 465 1.67 13.74 3.22
CA PRO A 465 2.69 13.59 4.26
C PRO A 465 2.18 14.22 5.55
N SER A 466 2.30 13.52 6.67
CA SER A 466 2.11 14.15 7.99
C SER A 466 3.11 15.30 8.10
N ALA A 467 2.61 16.52 8.35
CA ALA A 467 3.40 17.73 8.51
C ALA A 467 4.37 17.63 9.70
#